data_9d823451547c42a77a6cf8ce26afb010
#
_entry.id   9d823451547c42a77a6cf8ce26afb010
#
_cell.length_a   1.000
_cell.length_b   1.000
_cell.length_c   1.000
_cell.angle_alpha   90.00
_cell.angle_beta   90.00
_cell.angle_gamma   90.00
#
_symmetry.space_group_name_H-M   'P 1'
#
loop_
_entity.id
_entity.type
_entity.pdbx_description
1 polymer ?
#
loop_
_entity_poly.entity_id
_entity_poly.type
_entity_poly.pdbx_seq_one_letter_code
_entity_poly.pdbx_strand_id
1 'polypeptide(L)'
;MTAAQNDRSASTPSVASAHDKILIVDFGSQVTQLIARRVREDGVYCEIVPFNKAEAAFNAIKPKAVILSGGPESVHEAGSPRAPQAIFESGVPVMGICYGQMVMAAQLGGTVEGGHHREFGRAAVEVKAGSKLFEDVWSSGSKNQVWMSHGDRITKMPPGFSVAGTSPNAPFAIIQDETRKYYGLMFHPEVVHTPDGAKLIRNFVRKIAGLSGDWTMRAFREEEIAKIRAQVGKGKVICGLSGGVDSAVAAVLIHEAIGDQLTCVFVDHGMLRLDEAKTVVDLFRHHYNIPLVHVDASKQFLGELEGVTDPEVKRKTIGRLFIEVFEQEAKKIGGADFLAQGTLYPDVIESVSFTGGPSVTIKSHHNVGGLPERMNMKLVEPLRELFKDEVRKLGRELGLPEIFVGRHPFPGPGLAIRCPGDITKDKLDILRKADAVYIDQIRKHGLYDDIWQAFAVLLPVKTVGVMGDGRTYDFVVGLRAVTSTDGMTADFYQFDMKFLGETATRIINEVKGVNRVVYDVTSKPPGTIEWE
;
A
#
# COMPACT_ATOMS: atom_id res chain seq x y z
N MET A 1 -7.37 -33.92 27.92
CA MET A 1 -6.05 -33.25 27.87
C MET A 1 -6.23 -32.03 27.01
N THR A 2 -6.43 -30.89 27.66
CA THR A 2 -6.74 -29.59 27.09
C THR A 2 -5.44 -28.95 26.58
N ALA A 3 -5.37 -28.66 25.27
CA ALA A 3 -4.28 -27.93 24.68
C ALA A 3 -4.35 -26.46 25.15
N ALA A 4 -3.34 -26.01 25.88
CA ALA A 4 -3.16 -24.62 26.25
C ALA A 4 -2.78 -23.85 25.01
N GLN A 5 -3.65 -22.94 24.57
CA GLN A 5 -3.34 -21.90 23.59
C GLN A 5 -2.31 -20.96 24.21
N ASN A 6 -1.08 -21.02 23.68
CA ASN A 6 -0.05 -20.04 24.00
C ASN A 6 -0.37 -18.72 23.28
N ASP A 7 -1.00 -17.82 23.99
CA ASP A 7 -1.15 -16.42 23.62
C ASP A 7 0.22 -15.73 23.82
N ARG A 8 1.05 -15.73 22.76
CA ARG A 8 2.36 -15.03 22.72
C ARG A 8 2.32 -13.82 21.81
N SER A 9 1.28 -13.01 21.91
CA SER A 9 1.34 -11.63 21.41
C SER A 9 1.81 -10.69 22.54
N ALA A 10 3.08 -10.78 22.91
CA ALA A 10 3.71 -9.69 23.63
C ALA A 10 3.82 -8.51 22.66
N SER A 11 2.84 -7.61 22.71
CA SER A 11 2.86 -6.36 22.00
C SER A 11 4.08 -5.54 22.42
N THR A 12 5.08 -5.46 21.54
CA THR A 12 6.15 -4.47 21.67
C THR A 12 5.47 -3.09 21.74
N PRO A 13 5.86 -2.17 22.66
CA PRO A 13 5.27 -0.83 22.70
C PRO A 13 5.46 -0.15 21.35
N SER A 14 4.36 0.34 20.75
CA SER A 14 4.40 1.03 19.47
C SER A 14 5.15 2.36 19.63
N VAL A 15 5.88 2.79 18.59
CA VAL A 15 6.51 4.13 18.45
C VAL A 15 5.48 5.24 18.67
N ALA A 16 4.24 4.95 18.35
CA ALA A 16 3.08 5.80 18.52
C ALA A 16 2.80 6.29 19.96
N SER A 17 3.60 5.95 20.98
CA SER A 17 3.34 6.34 22.37
C SER A 17 3.53 7.85 22.64
N ALA A 18 4.33 8.55 21.83
CA ALA A 18 4.69 9.96 22.02
C ALA A 18 3.83 10.95 21.23
N HIS A 19 3.12 10.48 20.18
CA HIS A 19 2.36 11.34 19.26
C HIS A 19 0.89 11.48 19.64
N ASP A 20 0.31 12.61 19.26
CA ASP A 20 -1.15 12.78 19.25
C ASP A 20 -1.79 11.80 18.24
N LYS A 21 -2.87 11.12 18.65
CA LYS A 21 -3.44 10.00 17.88
C LYS A 21 -4.90 10.20 17.51
N ILE A 22 -5.25 9.69 16.34
CA ILE A 22 -6.64 9.47 15.92
C ILE A 22 -6.91 7.97 15.86
N LEU A 23 -8.01 7.53 16.45
CA LEU A 23 -8.54 6.19 16.26
C LEU A 23 -9.51 6.20 15.08
N ILE A 24 -9.30 5.31 14.12
CA ILE A 24 -10.24 5.06 13.03
C ILE A 24 -10.92 3.73 13.31
N VAL A 25 -12.22 3.77 13.62
CA VAL A 25 -13.04 2.57 13.80
C VAL A 25 -13.49 2.08 12.44
N ASP A 26 -13.06 0.88 12.08
CA ASP A 26 -13.36 0.27 10.79
C ASP A 26 -14.63 -0.60 10.87
N PHE A 27 -15.62 -0.23 10.06
CA PHE A 27 -16.86 -0.99 9.88
C PHE A 27 -16.88 -1.85 8.61
N GLY A 28 -15.72 -2.09 8.00
CA GLY A 28 -15.56 -2.96 6.82
C GLY A 28 -15.59 -2.23 5.48
N SER A 29 -15.35 -0.93 5.46
CA SER A 29 -15.23 -0.20 4.21
C SER A 29 -13.95 -0.58 3.45
N GLN A 30 -14.06 -0.78 2.15
CA GLN A 30 -12.90 -1.01 1.28
C GLN A 30 -11.96 0.20 1.20
N VAL A 31 -12.43 1.38 1.59
CA VAL A 31 -11.69 2.65 1.50
C VAL A 31 -11.24 3.20 2.85
N THR A 32 -11.36 2.44 3.95
CA THR A 32 -10.93 2.89 5.28
C THR A 32 -9.46 3.29 5.31
N GLN A 33 -8.59 2.59 4.57
CA GLN A 33 -7.17 2.93 4.48
C GLN A 33 -6.94 4.34 3.87
N LEU A 34 -7.83 4.82 2.99
CA LEU A 34 -7.73 6.17 2.44
C LEU A 34 -7.99 7.23 3.49
N ILE A 35 -8.90 6.97 4.45
CA ILE A 35 -9.11 7.88 5.60
C ILE A 35 -7.80 8.05 6.38
N ALA A 36 -7.15 6.93 6.71
CA ALA A 36 -5.88 6.95 7.43
C ALA A 36 -4.79 7.69 6.65
N ARG A 37 -4.69 7.47 5.34
CA ARG A 37 -3.73 8.20 4.50
C ARG A 37 -3.96 9.71 4.54
N ARG A 38 -5.22 10.18 4.45
CA ARG A 38 -5.53 11.62 4.54
C ARG A 38 -5.12 12.21 5.89
N VAL A 39 -5.35 11.48 6.98
CA VAL A 39 -4.91 11.90 8.33
C VAL A 39 -3.37 11.97 8.40
N ARG A 40 -2.66 10.96 7.86
CA ARG A 40 -1.20 10.89 7.84
C ARG A 40 -0.54 11.93 6.92
N GLU A 41 -1.19 12.28 5.81
CA GLU A 41 -0.76 13.36 4.90
C GLU A 41 -0.70 14.72 5.65
N ASP A 42 -1.55 14.91 6.66
CA ASP A 42 -1.50 16.07 7.55
C ASP A 42 -0.54 15.90 8.73
N GLY A 43 0.32 14.89 8.73
CA GLY A 43 1.32 14.66 9.76
C GLY A 43 0.75 14.25 11.12
N VAL A 44 -0.40 13.59 11.15
CA VAL A 44 -1.00 13.08 12.38
C VAL A 44 -1.02 11.56 12.36
N TYR A 45 -0.58 10.95 13.46
CA TYR A 45 -0.62 9.50 13.60
C TYR A 45 -2.07 9.00 13.76
N CYS A 46 -2.40 7.88 13.11
CA CYS A 46 -3.68 7.23 13.29
C CYS A 46 -3.55 5.70 13.22
N GLU A 47 -4.47 5.03 13.91
CA GLU A 47 -4.59 3.58 13.91
C GLU A 47 -5.98 3.18 13.41
N ILE A 48 -6.04 2.18 12.51
CA ILE A 48 -7.28 1.55 12.06
C ILE A 48 -7.52 0.32 12.91
N VAL A 49 -8.70 0.25 13.51
CA VAL A 49 -9.07 -0.87 14.37
C VAL A 49 -10.48 -1.35 14.01
N PRO A 50 -10.71 -2.67 13.80
CA PRO A 50 -12.05 -3.19 13.56
C PRO A 50 -12.99 -2.86 14.71
N PHE A 51 -14.26 -2.61 14.43
CA PHE A 51 -15.27 -2.17 15.40
C PHE A 51 -15.37 -3.08 16.63
N ASN A 52 -15.19 -4.38 16.48
CA ASN A 52 -15.25 -5.36 17.56
C ASN A 52 -14.05 -5.31 18.53
N LYS A 53 -12.97 -4.62 18.17
CA LYS A 53 -11.79 -4.37 19.00
C LYS A 53 -11.66 -2.90 19.40
N ALA A 54 -12.55 -2.04 18.92
CA ALA A 54 -12.44 -0.59 19.05
C ALA A 54 -12.52 -0.11 20.52
N GLU A 55 -13.29 -0.75 21.40
CA GLU A 55 -13.38 -0.37 22.81
C GLU A 55 -12.06 -0.58 23.56
N ALA A 56 -11.46 -1.75 23.39
CA ALA A 56 -10.16 -2.07 24.00
C ALA A 56 -9.06 -1.14 23.46
N ALA A 57 -9.06 -0.88 22.15
CA ALA A 57 -8.12 0.02 21.51
C ALA A 57 -8.32 1.47 21.97
N PHE A 58 -9.55 1.96 22.06
CA PHE A 58 -9.87 3.31 22.53
C PHE A 58 -9.30 3.55 23.93
N ASN A 59 -9.51 2.59 24.84
CA ASN A 59 -9.02 2.67 26.21
C ASN A 59 -7.49 2.61 26.30
N ALA A 60 -6.83 1.82 25.43
CA ALA A 60 -5.38 1.67 25.41
C ALA A 60 -4.67 2.87 24.74
N ILE A 61 -5.21 3.31 23.60
CA ILE A 61 -4.61 4.37 22.76
C ILE A 61 -4.87 5.76 23.35
N LYS A 62 -6.04 5.96 23.96
CA LYS A 62 -6.53 7.26 24.46
C LYS A 62 -6.45 8.35 23.37
N PRO A 63 -7.14 8.16 22.23
CA PRO A 63 -7.02 9.05 21.08
C PRO A 63 -7.60 10.42 21.40
N LYS A 64 -7.09 11.46 20.74
CA LYS A 64 -7.61 12.83 20.84
C LYS A 64 -8.78 13.12 19.94
N ALA A 65 -9.05 12.25 18.97
CA ALA A 65 -10.24 12.27 18.13
C ALA A 65 -10.52 10.87 17.56
N VAL A 66 -11.74 10.65 17.10
CA VAL A 66 -12.17 9.39 16.50
C VAL A 66 -12.80 9.64 15.14
N ILE A 67 -12.48 8.80 14.16
CA ILE A 67 -13.18 8.75 12.87
C ILE A 67 -13.89 7.40 12.76
N LEU A 68 -15.17 7.42 12.50
CA LEU A 68 -16.02 6.27 12.25
C LEU A 68 -16.10 6.09 10.72
N SER A 69 -15.59 4.99 10.20
CA SER A 69 -15.48 4.75 8.75
C SER A 69 -16.83 4.45 8.09
N GLY A 70 -16.84 4.33 6.78
CA GLY A 70 -17.93 3.68 6.04
C GLY A 70 -18.02 2.19 6.34
N GLY A 71 -19.04 1.53 5.80
CA GLY A 71 -19.26 0.10 5.94
C GLY A 71 -20.32 -0.42 4.97
N PRO A 72 -20.32 -1.72 4.65
CA PRO A 72 -21.26 -2.31 3.71
C PRO A 72 -22.63 -2.64 4.33
N GLU A 73 -22.71 -2.67 5.67
CA GLU A 73 -23.89 -3.12 6.41
C GLU A 73 -24.97 -2.04 6.52
N SER A 74 -26.17 -2.46 6.90
CA SER A 74 -27.27 -1.55 7.26
C SER A 74 -27.41 -1.43 8.76
N VAL A 75 -27.55 -0.20 9.26
CA VAL A 75 -27.74 0.09 10.71
C VAL A 75 -28.99 -0.53 11.28
N HIS A 76 -29.99 -0.88 10.44
CA HIS A 76 -31.23 -1.53 10.92
C HIS A 76 -31.08 -3.02 11.22
N GLU A 77 -30.10 -3.69 10.63
CA GLU A 77 -29.96 -5.13 10.76
C GLU A 77 -29.53 -5.50 12.17
N ALA A 78 -30.14 -6.55 12.71
CA ALA A 78 -29.78 -7.06 14.02
C ALA A 78 -28.33 -7.58 13.99
N GLY A 79 -27.50 -7.09 14.92
CA GLY A 79 -26.09 -7.45 14.98
C GLY A 79 -25.16 -6.61 14.09
N SER A 80 -25.71 -5.59 13.40
CA SER A 80 -24.89 -4.66 12.62
C SER A 80 -23.81 -3.97 13.47
N PRO A 81 -22.63 -3.68 12.90
CA PRO A 81 -21.52 -3.04 13.60
C PRO A 81 -21.91 -1.74 14.30
N ARG A 82 -21.42 -1.56 15.53
CA ARG A 82 -21.67 -0.36 16.34
C ARG A 82 -20.34 0.21 16.85
N ALA A 83 -20.34 1.52 17.09
CA ALA A 83 -19.24 2.15 17.79
C ALA A 83 -19.34 1.89 19.29
N PRO A 84 -18.20 1.73 20.02
CA PRO A 84 -18.23 1.69 21.48
C PRO A 84 -18.89 2.94 22.06
N GLN A 85 -19.81 2.76 22.98
CA GLN A 85 -20.54 3.88 23.63
C GLN A 85 -19.59 4.83 24.37
N ALA A 86 -18.49 4.30 24.92
CA ALA A 86 -17.45 5.07 25.57
C ALA A 86 -16.86 6.18 24.70
N ILE A 87 -16.86 6.03 23.37
CA ILE A 87 -16.39 7.06 22.45
C ILE A 87 -17.27 8.33 22.57
N PHE A 88 -18.60 8.16 22.60
CA PHE A 88 -19.56 9.27 22.69
C PHE A 88 -19.65 9.87 24.10
N GLU A 89 -19.16 9.17 25.10
CA GLU A 89 -19.13 9.63 26.51
C GLU A 89 -17.81 10.30 26.89
N SER A 90 -16.77 10.15 26.06
CA SER A 90 -15.42 10.61 26.37
C SER A 90 -15.18 12.12 26.18
N GLY A 91 -16.02 12.78 25.39
CA GLY A 91 -15.84 14.19 25.03
C GLY A 91 -14.81 14.45 23.93
N VAL A 92 -14.22 13.40 23.31
CA VAL A 92 -13.34 13.58 22.16
C VAL A 92 -14.13 13.95 20.89
N PRO A 93 -13.58 14.75 19.97
CA PRO A 93 -14.18 15.00 18.67
C PRO A 93 -14.42 13.71 17.88
N VAL A 94 -15.59 13.60 17.23
CA VAL A 94 -15.95 12.44 16.41
C VAL A 94 -16.39 12.88 15.01
N MET A 95 -15.83 12.22 13.98
CA MET A 95 -16.32 12.33 12.60
C MET A 95 -16.87 10.99 12.14
N GLY A 96 -18.11 10.95 11.67
CA GLY A 96 -18.72 9.79 11.03
C GLY A 96 -18.79 9.95 9.52
N ILE A 97 -18.31 8.96 8.77
CA ILE A 97 -18.31 8.93 7.31
C ILE A 97 -19.26 7.84 6.82
N CYS A 98 -20.25 8.17 5.99
CA CYS A 98 -21.23 7.26 5.39
C CYS A 98 -21.89 6.38 6.49
N TYR A 99 -21.58 5.09 6.57
CA TYR A 99 -22.08 4.21 7.62
C TYR A 99 -21.77 4.75 9.03
N GLY A 100 -20.59 5.31 9.25
CA GLY A 100 -20.18 5.90 10.53
C GLY A 100 -21.07 7.08 10.96
N GLN A 101 -21.55 7.90 10.01
CA GLN A 101 -22.55 8.94 10.29
C GLN A 101 -23.87 8.31 10.75
N MET A 102 -24.31 7.24 10.08
CA MET A 102 -25.57 6.56 10.42
C MET A 102 -25.49 5.88 11.79
N VAL A 103 -24.37 5.22 12.09
CA VAL A 103 -24.10 4.63 13.43
C VAL A 103 -24.16 5.71 14.50
N MET A 104 -23.46 6.83 14.31
CA MET A 104 -23.46 7.95 15.25
C MET A 104 -24.89 8.50 15.45
N ALA A 105 -25.64 8.71 14.37
CA ALA A 105 -27.01 9.21 14.46
C ALA A 105 -27.93 8.24 15.22
N ALA A 106 -27.89 6.94 14.90
CA ALA A 106 -28.72 5.93 15.55
C ALA A 106 -28.41 5.78 17.04
N GLN A 107 -27.12 5.75 17.42
CA GLN A 107 -26.71 5.59 18.83
C GLN A 107 -26.98 6.83 19.69
N LEU A 108 -27.08 8.01 19.09
CA LEU A 108 -27.36 9.27 19.77
C LEU A 108 -28.84 9.67 19.75
N GLY A 109 -29.76 8.77 19.35
CA GLY A 109 -31.20 8.97 19.43
C GLY A 109 -31.87 9.54 18.17
N GLY A 110 -31.18 9.51 17.05
CA GLY A 110 -31.74 9.73 15.72
C GLY A 110 -32.39 8.47 15.16
N THR A 111 -32.97 8.58 13.97
CA THR A 111 -33.56 7.46 13.23
C THR A 111 -32.90 7.34 11.87
N VAL A 112 -32.54 6.11 11.51
CA VAL A 112 -32.01 5.75 10.19
C VAL A 112 -33.00 4.79 9.56
N GLU A 113 -33.30 4.92 8.30
CA GLU A 113 -34.21 4.04 7.56
C GLU A 113 -33.56 3.48 6.31
N GLY A 114 -33.90 2.23 5.97
CA GLY A 114 -33.51 1.56 4.75
C GLY A 114 -34.03 2.31 3.53
N GLY A 115 -33.14 2.62 2.59
CA GLY A 115 -33.44 3.57 1.54
C GLY A 115 -34.20 3.00 0.36
N HIS A 116 -35.34 3.63 0.03
CA HIS A 116 -35.92 3.58 -1.31
C HIS A 116 -35.18 4.52 -2.29
N HIS A 117 -34.29 5.38 -1.79
CA HIS A 117 -33.53 6.39 -2.52
C HIS A 117 -32.03 6.15 -2.30
N ARG A 118 -31.41 5.46 -3.23
CA ARG A 118 -29.98 5.18 -3.21
C ARG A 118 -29.20 6.28 -3.92
N GLU A 119 -28.02 6.65 -3.39
CA GLU A 119 -27.08 7.53 -4.10
C GLU A 119 -25.73 6.83 -4.23
N PHE A 120 -25.32 6.59 -5.47
CA PHE A 120 -24.02 6.01 -5.80
C PHE A 120 -23.33 6.86 -6.87
N GLY A 121 -22.05 7.20 -6.63
CA GLY A 121 -21.25 7.95 -7.57
C GLY A 121 -21.21 9.46 -7.27
N ARG A 122 -21.04 10.26 -8.30
CA ARG A 122 -20.94 11.72 -8.19
C ARG A 122 -22.27 12.35 -7.83
N ALA A 123 -22.27 13.12 -6.76
CA ALA A 123 -23.43 13.91 -6.32
C ALA A 123 -23.00 15.34 -5.96
N ALA A 124 -23.97 16.23 -5.78
CA ALA A 124 -23.74 17.59 -5.32
C ALA A 124 -24.34 17.78 -3.93
N VAL A 125 -23.55 18.26 -3.00
CA VAL A 125 -24.02 18.69 -1.67
C VAL A 125 -24.07 20.21 -1.62
N GLU A 126 -25.24 20.75 -1.20
CA GLU A 126 -25.43 22.15 -0.95
C GLU A 126 -25.21 22.47 0.53
N VAL A 127 -24.30 23.40 0.81
CA VAL A 127 -23.99 23.85 2.17
C VAL A 127 -25.13 24.74 2.69
N LYS A 128 -25.74 24.39 3.82
CA LYS A 128 -26.87 25.07 4.42
C LYS A 128 -26.50 25.96 5.61
N ALA A 129 -25.44 25.63 6.32
CA ALA A 129 -24.98 26.39 7.47
C ALA A 129 -23.46 26.44 7.53
N GLY A 130 -22.91 27.45 8.20
CA GLY A 130 -21.49 27.52 8.50
C GLY A 130 -21.06 26.39 9.41
N SER A 131 -19.81 25.93 9.25
CA SER A 131 -19.20 24.88 10.05
C SER A 131 -17.69 25.10 10.12
N LYS A 132 -17.07 24.77 11.23
CA LYS A 132 -15.60 24.69 11.33
C LYS A 132 -15.03 23.69 10.34
N LEU A 133 -15.80 22.65 9.99
CA LEU A 133 -15.39 21.64 9.00
C LEU A 133 -15.19 22.24 7.61
N PHE A 134 -15.93 23.29 7.24
CA PHE A 134 -15.90 23.92 5.90
C PHE A 134 -15.06 25.18 5.84
N GLU A 135 -14.51 25.61 6.95
CA GLU A 135 -13.74 26.86 7.03
C GLU A 135 -12.63 26.89 5.98
N ASP A 136 -12.58 27.95 5.18
CA ASP A 136 -11.65 28.15 4.05
C ASP A 136 -11.79 27.10 2.90
N VAL A 137 -12.87 26.31 2.90
CA VAL A 137 -13.10 25.28 1.88
C VAL A 137 -14.42 25.51 1.14
N TRP A 138 -15.53 25.57 1.88
CA TRP A 138 -16.86 25.73 1.30
C TRP A 138 -17.62 26.87 1.98
N SER A 139 -18.30 27.67 1.18
CA SER A 139 -19.15 28.75 1.68
C SER A 139 -20.63 28.35 1.76
N SER A 140 -21.41 29.00 2.64
CA SER A 140 -22.87 28.79 2.73
C SER A 140 -23.52 29.06 1.37
N GLY A 141 -24.42 28.16 0.96
CA GLY A 141 -25.09 28.19 -0.34
C GLY A 141 -24.31 27.61 -1.50
N SER A 142 -23.02 27.27 -1.32
CA SER A 142 -22.25 26.61 -2.37
C SER A 142 -22.72 25.17 -2.63
N LYS A 143 -22.58 24.73 -3.89
CA LYS A 143 -22.83 23.34 -4.30
C LYS A 143 -21.49 22.70 -4.67
N ASN A 144 -21.16 21.63 -3.98
CA ASN A 144 -19.84 21.02 -4.07
C ASN A 144 -19.96 19.56 -4.50
N GLN A 145 -19.10 19.13 -5.43
CA GLN A 145 -19.08 17.75 -5.88
C GLN A 145 -18.54 16.85 -4.79
N VAL A 146 -19.23 15.74 -4.55
CA VAL A 146 -18.84 14.69 -3.60
C VAL A 146 -19.07 13.32 -4.20
N TRP A 147 -18.56 12.28 -3.54
CA TRP A 147 -18.81 10.89 -3.88
C TRP A 147 -19.71 10.25 -2.85
N MET A 148 -20.92 9.87 -3.27
CA MET A 148 -21.90 9.15 -2.46
C MET A 148 -21.80 7.64 -2.69
N SER A 149 -22.07 6.86 -1.65
CA SER A 149 -22.15 5.39 -1.73
C SER A 149 -23.02 4.87 -0.59
N HIS A 150 -24.33 5.16 -0.61
CA HIS A 150 -25.24 4.75 0.46
C HIS A 150 -26.60 4.27 -0.05
N GLY A 151 -27.17 3.29 0.67
CA GLY A 151 -28.54 2.81 0.48
C GLY A 151 -29.49 3.28 1.58
N ASP A 152 -28.98 3.49 2.79
CA ASP A 152 -29.73 3.97 3.95
C ASP A 152 -29.56 5.47 4.13
N ARG A 153 -30.46 6.09 4.88
CA ARG A 153 -30.41 7.52 5.19
C ARG A 153 -30.96 7.83 6.59
N ILE A 154 -30.46 8.89 7.16
CA ILE A 154 -31.03 9.46 8.38
C ILE A 154 -32.36 10.11 8.04
N THR A 155 -33.43 9.79 8.78
CA THR A 155 -34.77 10.38 8.63
C THR A 155 -35.15 11.29 9.80
N LYS A 156 -34.52 11.09 10.97
CA LYS A 156 -34.65 11.95 12.14
C LYS A 156 -33.29 12.22 12.74
N MET A 157 -32.92 13.47 12.86
CA MET A 157 -31.68 13.89 13.50
C MET A 157 -31.63 13.54 14.98
N PRO A 158 -30.45 13.16 15.48
CA PRO A 158 -30.25 13.02 16.92
C PRO A 158 -30.32 14.38 17.63
N PRO A 159 -30.69 14.40 18.92
CA PRO A 159 -30.73 15.63 19.71
C PRO A 159 -29.39 16.38 19.73
N GLY A 160 -29.44 17.70 19.59
CA GLY A 160 -28.25 18.57 19.61
C GLY A 160 -27.60 18.78 18.25
N PHE A 161 -27.95 17.98 17.24
CA PHE A 161 -27.41 18.17 15.89
C PHE A 161 -28.16 19.20 15.07
N SER A 162 -27.47 19.80 14.13
CA SER A 162 -28.03 20.68 13.09
C SER A 162 -27.58 20.18 11.69
N VAL A 163 -28.38 20.55 10.67
CA VAL A 163 -28.06 20.26 9.28
C VAL A 163 -27.05 21.27 8.77
N ALA A 164 -25.90 20.81 8.31
CA ALA A 164 -24.89 21.66 7.69
C ALA A 164 -24.89 21.57 6.15
N GLY A 165 -25.40 20.47 5.59
CA GLY A 165 -25.50 20.28 4.13
C GLY A 165 -26.55 19.26 3.72
N THR A 166 -27.08 19.41 2.50
CA THR A 166 -28.10 18.54 1.92
C THR A 166 -27.71 18.10 0.52
N SER A 167 -28.16 16.90 0.11
CA SER A 167 -28.20 16.48 -1.30
C SER A 167 -29.64 16.23 -1.73
N PRO A 168 -29.91 16.04 -3.03
CA PRO A 168 -31.29 15.78 -3.50
C PRO A 168 -31.94 14.56 -2.84
N ASN A 169 -31.19 13.52 -2.50
CA ASN A 169 -31.69 12.28 -1.91
C ASN A 169 -31.31 12.09 -0.43
N ALA A 170 -30.40 12.91 0.10
CA ALA A 170 -30.00 12.90 1.51
C ALA A 170 -30.22 14.27 2.15
N PRO A 171 -31.39 14.51 2.84
CA PRO A 171 -31.67 15.76 3.50
C PRO A 171 -30.73 16.07 4.67
N PHE A 172 -30.03 15.05 5.16
CA PHE A 172 -29.03 15.14 6.21
C PHE A 172 -27.66 14.67 5.71
N ALA A 173 -27.26 15.16 4.50
CA ALA A 173 -25.99 14.79 3.90
C ALA A 173 -24.79 15.20 4.76
N ILE A 174 -24.92 16.31 5.50
CA ILE A 174 -23.95 16.74 6.50
C ILE A 174 -24.71 17.18 7.75
N ILE A 175 -24.33 16.57 8.88
CA ILE A 175 -24.86 16.91 10.20
C ILE A 175 -23.72 17.30 11.13
N GLN A 176 -24.01 18.18 12.09
CA GLN A 176 -23.00 18.61 13.05
C GLN A 176 -23.61 18.94 14.42
N ASP A 177 -22.81 18.70 15.45
CA ASP A 177 -22.98 19.23 16.81
C ASP A 177 -21.67 19.92 17.20
N GLU A 178 -21.62 21.22 17.04
CA GLU A 178 -20.45 22.05 17.34
C GLU A 178 -20.08 22.03 18.84
N THR A 179 -21.04 21.80 19.72
CA THR A 179 -20.81 21.76 21.18
C THR A 179 -20.04 20.51 21.57
N ARG A 180 -20.46 19.34 21.07
CA ARG A 180 -19.79 18.06 21.30
C ARG A 180 -18.64 17.82 20.35
N LYS A 181 -18.49 18.64 19.30
CA LYS A 181 -17.56 18.49 18.18
C LYS A 181 -17.78 17.19 17.39
N TYR A 182 -19.06 16.88 17.09
CA TYR A 182 -19.46 15.73 16.31
C TYR A 182 -19.88 16.16 14.91
N TYR A 183 -19.34 15.49 13.90
CA TYR A 183 -19.59 15.79 12.49
C TYR A 183 -19.90 14.51 11.73
N GLY A 184 -20.95 14.54 10.93
CA GLY A 184 -21.34 13.42 10.09
C GLY A 184 -21.37 13.81 8.63
N LEU A 185 -20.74 13.01 7.78
CA LEU A 185 -20.71 13.15 6.33
C LEU A 185 -21.30 11.90 5.69
N MET A 186 -22.36 12.03 4.89
CA MET A 186 -22.94 10.90 4.15
C MET A 186 -22.07 10.48 2.96
N PHE A 187 -21.27 11.38 2.44
CA PHE A 187 -20.32 11.12 1.34
C PHE A 187 -18.94 10.71 1.85
N HIS A 188 -18.10 10.28 0.93
CA HIS A 188 -16.73 9.85 1.17
C HIS A 188 -15.72 10.99 0.90
N PRO A 189 -15.23 11.69 1.93
CA PRO A 189 -14.24 12.76 1.76
C PRO A 189 -12.82 12.21 1.45
N GLU A 190 -12.58 10.96 1.75
CA GLU A 190 -11.27 10.31 1.58
C GLU A 190 -10.92 9.99 0.13
N VAL A 191 -11.92 9.85 -0.75
CA VAL A 191 -11.70 9.44 -2.15
C VAL A 191 -11.42 10.63 -3.07
N VAL A 192 -10.69 10.40 -4.15
CA VAL A 192 -10.30 11.44 -5.13
C VAL A 192 -11.49 12.09 -5.85
N HIS A 193 -12.63 11.42 -5.89
CA HIS A 193 -13.87 11.92 -6.52
C HIS A 193 -14.59 13.00 -5.69
N THR A 194 -14.16 13.23 -4.44
CA THR A 194 -14.53 14.38 -3.60
C THR A 194 -13.34 15.36 -3.60
N PRO A 195 -13.29 16.36 -4.51
CA PRO A 195 -12.08 17.16 -4.74
C PRO A 195 -11.54 17.88 -3.49
N ASP A 196 -12.44 18.38 -2.64
CA ASP A 196 -12.06 19.07 -1.40
C ASP A 196 -12.05 18.18 -0.15
N GLY A 197 -12.29 16.88 -0.31
CA GLY A 197 -12.45 15.96 0.81
C GLY A 197 -11.26 15.92 1.75
N ALA A 198 -10.03 15.94 1.22
CA ALA A 198 -8.82 16.01 2.02
C ALA A 198 -8.75 17.26 2.91
N LYS A 199 -9.26 18.42 2.41
CA LYS A 199 -9.30 19.67 3.18
C LYS A 199 -10.31 19.59 4.32
N LEU A 200 -11.44 18.90 4.12
CA LEU A 200 -12.42 18.66 5.18
C LEU A 200 -11.84 17.79 6.29
N ILE A 201 -11.16 16.71 5.95
CA ILE A 201 -10.45 15.84 6.91
C ILE A 201 -9.40 16.66 7.65
N ARG A 202 -8.62 17.48 6.95
CA ARG A 202 -7.64 18.39 7.55
C ARG A 202 -8.28 19.34 8.56
N ASN A 203 -9.42 19.97 8.24
CA ASN A 203 -10.11 20.86 9.17
C ASN A 203 -10.58 20.13 10.42
N PHE A 204 -11.10 18.88 10.28
CA PHE A 204 -11.41 18.05 11.42
C PHE A 204 -10.19 17.79 12.29
N VAL A 205 -9.09 17.35 11.69
CA VAL A 205 -7.85 17.01 12.38
C VAL A 205 -7.21 18.22 13.06
N ARG A 206 -7.09 19.33 12.31
CA ARG A 206 -6.32 20.50 12.74
C ARG A 206 -7.14 21.50 13.53
N LYS A 207 -8.30 21.92 12.99
CA LYS A 207 -9.09 23.01 13.57
C LYS A 207 -10.06 22.53 14.65
N ILE A 208 -10.64 21.33 14.49
CA ILE A 208 -11.64 20.81 15.41
C ILE A 208 -10.99 19.98 16.52
N ALA A 209 -10.17 19.01 16.16
CA ALA A 209 -9.45 18.17 17.12
C ALA A 209 -8.19 18.85 17.71
N GLY A 210 -7.64 19.84 17.03
CA GLY A 210 -6.52 20.65 17.52
C GLY A 210 -5.17 19.91 17.54
N LEU A 211 -4.99 18.95 16.64
CA LEU A 211 -3.77 18.14 16.59
C LEU A 211 -2.63 18.88 15.88
N SER A 212 -1.42 18.80 16.44
CA SER A 212 -0.27 19.61 16.02
C SER A 212 0.40 19.11 14.73
N GLY A 213 0.29 17.80 14.42
CA GLY A 213 0.98 17.20 13.30
C GLY A 213 2.46 16.95 13.55
N ASP A 214 2.73 16.28 14.61
CA ASP A 214 4.05 15.88 15.07
C ASP A 214 4.56 14.56 14.46
N TRP A 215 3.71 13.84 13.72
CA TRP A 215 4.08 12.64 12.99
C TRP A 215 4.88 13.00 11.73
N THR A 216 6.21 12.99 11.86
CA THR A 216 7.15 13.25 10.77
C THR A 216 8.10 12.06 10.60
N MET A 217 8.62 11.87 9.38
CA MET A 217 9.55 10.75 9.14
C MET A 217 10.87 10.90 9.91
N ARG A 218 11.26 12.11 10.23
CA ARG A 218 12.42 12.36 11.09
C ARG A 218 12.18 11.89 12.53
N ALA A 219 11.05 12.27 13.13
CA ALA A 219 10.68 11.81 14.47
C ALA A 219 10.54 10.28 14.49
N PHE A 220 9.85 9.72 13.52
CA PHE A 220 9.71 8.27 13.36
C PHE A 220 11.08 7.56 13.29
N ARG A 221 12.02 8.07 12.48
CA ARG A 221 13.37 7.51 12.36
C ARG A 221 14.09 7.44 13.70
N GLU A 222 14.09 8.57 14.43
CA GLU A 222 14.76 8.66 15.74
C GLU A 222 14.17 7.67 16.76
N GLU A 223 12.86 7.59 16.85
CA GLU A 223 12.14 6.69 17.75
C GLU A 223 12.32 5.22 17.36
N GLU A 224 12.21 4.89 16.06
CA GLU A 224 12.34 3.52 15.60
C GLU A 224 13.78 2.99 15.74
N ILE A 225 14.79 3.83 15.55
CA ILE A 225 16.19 3.48 15.85
C ILE A 225 16.34 3.10 17.33
N ALA A 226 15.77 3.88 18.25
CA ALA A 226 15.83 3.56 19.67
C ALA A 226 15.12 2.24 20.00
N LYS A 227 13.97 1.99 19.39
CA LYS A 227 13.19 0.76 19.55
C LYS A 227 13.93 -0.47 19.00
N ILE A 228 14.52 -0.36 17.80
CA ILE A 228 15.33 -1.45 17.23
C ILE A 228 16.51 -1.78 18.15
N ARG A 229 17.24 -0.77 18.66
CA ARG A 229 18.34 -0.98 19.60
C ARG A 229 17.91 -1.71 20.86
N ALA A 230 16.78 -1.31 21.43
CA ALA A 230 16.22 -1.95 22.62
C ALA A 230 15.79 -3.40 22.37
N GLN A 231 15.17 -3.65 21.22
CA GLN A 231 14.67 -4.97 20.82
C GLN A 231 15.80 -5.95 20.52
N VAL A 232 16.79 -5.52 19.75
CA VAL A 232 17.89 -6.37 19.26
C VAL A 232 18.97 -6.57 20.31
N GLY A 233 19.31 -5.54 21.09
CA GLY A 233 20.37 -5.59 22.08
C GLY A 233 21.70 -6.00 21.46
N LYS A 234 22.26 -7.14 21.88
CA LYS A 234 23.49 -7.72 21.32
C LYS A 234 23.26 -8.81 20.26
N GLY A 235 22.01 -9.05 19.88
CA GLY A 235 21.64 -10.08 18.93
C GLY A 235 22.05 -9.73 17.49
N LYS A 236 22.03 -10.76 16.63
CA LYS A 236 22.31 -10.61 15.20
C LYS A 236 21.01 -10.57 14.41
N VAL A 237 20.95 -9.71 13.41
CA VAL A 237 19.81 -9.57 12.50
C VAL A 237 20.22 -9.97 11.10
N ILE A 238 19.37 -10.75 10.43
CA ILE A 238 19.49 -11.05 9.01
C ILE A 238 18.34 -10.40 8.25
N CYS A 239 18.62 -9.82 7.08
CA CYS A 239 17.65 -9.14 6.22
C CYS A 239 17.76 -9.66 4.79
N GLY A 240 16.65 -10.13 4.21
CA GLY A 240 16.56 -10.40 2.79
C GLY A 240 16.35 -9.14 1.99
N LEU A 241 17.27 -8.80 1.09
CA LEU A 241 17.10 -7.70 0.15
C LEU A 241 16.44 -8.20 -1.13
N SER A 242 15.28 -7.67 -1.45
CA SER A 242 14.56 -7.97 -2.70
C SER A 242 14.89 -7.00 -3.85
N GLY A 243 15.71 -5.98 -3.58
CA GLY A 243 15.91 -4.86 -4.51
C GLY A 243 14.75 -3.84 -4.50
N GLY A 244 13.67 -4.11 -3.75
CA GLY A 244 12.54 -3.19 -3.57
C GLY A 244 12.82 -2.10 -2.53
N VAL A 245 12.05 -1.00 -2.58
CA VAL A 245 12.22 0.14 -1.66
C VAL A 245 12.02 -0.26 -0.19
N ASP A 246 11.08 -1.15 0.11
CA ASP A 246 10.74 -1.50 1.50
C ASP A 246 11.89 -2.23 2.18
N SER A 247 12.43 -3.28 1.55
CA SER A 247 13.59 -3.99 2.08
C SER A 247 14.84 -3.09 2.15
N ALA A 248 14.99 -2.17 1.21
CA ALA A 248 16.08 -1.21 1.20
C ALA A 248 15.99 -0.23 2.38
N VAL A 249 14.82 0.38 2.60
CA VAL A 249 14.59 1.30 3.72
C VAL A 249 14.72 0.59 5.07
N ALA A 250 14.15 -0.61 5.20
CA ALA A 250 14.29 -1.42 6.42
C ALA A 250 15.76 -1.73 6.73
N ALA A 251 16.54 -2.16 5.73
CA ALA A 251 17.95 -2.50 5.92
C ALA A 251 18.79 -1.27 6.34
N VAL A 252 18.60 -0.12 5.69
CA VAL A 252 19.35 1.10 6.03
C VAL A 252 18.98 1.60 7.43
N LEU A 253 17.69 1.59 7.78
CA LEU A 253 17.22 2.01 9.11
C LEU A 253 17.75 1.09 10.21
N ILE A 254 17.72 -0.23 9.99
CA ILE A 254 18.26 -1.19 10.96
C ILE A 254 19.78 -1.03 11.08
N HIS A 255 20.49 -0.88 9.96
CA HIS A 255 21.94 -0.67 9.99
C HIS A 255 22.32 0.60 10.74
N GLU A 256 21.59 1.68 10.58
CA GLU A 256 21.78 2.92 11.37
C GLU A 256 21.56 2.68 12.88
N ALA A 257 20.63 1.79 13.20
CA ALA A 257 20.36 1.46 14.61
C ALA A 257 21.46 0.59 15.25
N ILE A 258 21.92 -0.47 14.56
CA ILE A 258 22.73 -1.55 15.16
C ILE A 258 24.03 -1.85 14.42
N GLY A 259 24.33 -1.15 13.32
CA GLY A 259 25.59 -1.34 12.57
C GLY A 259 25.79 -2.75 12.05
N ASP A 260 26.97 -3.29 12.27
CA ASP A 260 27.42 -4.60 11.74
C ASP A 260 26.72 -5.81 12.38
N GLN A 261 25.81 -5.63 13.34
CA GLN A 261 24.94 -6.69 13.83
C GLN A 261 23.91 -7.09 12.75
N LEU A 262 23.67 -6.25 11.74
CA LEU A 262 22.86 -6.55 10.57
C LEU A 262 23.73 -7.21 9.48
N THR A 263 23.24 -8.31 8.92
CA THR A 263 23.77 -8.89 7.67
C THR A 263 22.62 -8.98 6.67
N CYS A 264 22.82 -8.39 5.50
CA CYS A 264 21.86 -8.48 4.40
C CYS A 264 22.22 -9.64 3.47
N VAL A 265 21.21 -10.33 2.94
CA VAL A 265 21.35 -11.36 1.91
C VAL A 265 20.60 -10.90 0.67
N PHE A 266 21.30 -10.77 -0.42
CA PHE A 266 20.72 -10.44 -1.72
C PHE A 266 20.89 -11.64 -2.67
N VAL A 267 19.76 -12.15 -3.17
CA VAL A 267 19.73 -13.32 -4.06
C VAL A 267 19.48 -12.84 -5.49
N ASP A 268 20.46 -13.02 -6.36
CA ASP A 268 20.29 -12.87 -7.81
C ASP A 268 19.76 -14.19 -8.38
N HIS A 269 18.46 -14.19 -8.69
CA HIS A 269 17.76 -15.35 -9.25
C HIS A 269 17.79 -15.40 -10.78
N GLY A 270 18.55 -14.52 -11.44
CA GLY A 270 18.68 -14.47 -12.89
C GLY A 270 17.52 -13.82 -13.65
N MET A 271 16.47 -13.34 -12.94
CA MET A 271 15.28 -12.70 -13.53
C MET A 271 15.14 -11.23 -13.12
N LEU A 272 16.24 -10.63 -12.68
CA LEU A 272 16.33 -9.20 -12.37
C LEU A 272 16.41 -8.36 -13.66
N ARG A 273 16.10 -7.05 -13.54
CA ARG A 273 16.33 -6.08 -14.61
C ARG A 273 17.81 -5.94 -14.96
N LEU A 274 18.07 -5.24 -16.06
CA LEU A 274 19.44 -4.96 -16.50
C LEU A 274 20.20 -4.19 -15.41
N ASP A 275 21.40 -4.69 -15.06
CA ASP A 275 22.31 -4.11 -14.06
C ASP A 275 21.74 -3.95 -12.65
N GLU A 276 20.56 -4.51 -12.36
CA GLU A 276 19.91 -4.36 -11.06
C GLU A 276 20.74 -4.98 -9.93
N ALA A 277 21.24 -6.20 -10.11
CA ALA A 277 22.09 -6.84 -9.10
C ALA A 277 23.32 -5.99 -8.76
N LYS A 278 24.00 -5.47 -9.77
CA LYS A 278 25.14 -4.59 -9.58
C LYS A 278 24.78 -3.33 -8.82
N THR A 279 23.68 -2.68 -9.21
CA THR A 279 23.20 -1.44 -8.58
C THR A 279 22.88 -1.65 -7.10
N VAL A 280 22.22 -2.76 -6.74
CA VAL A 280 21.93 -3.11 -5.34
C VAL A 280 23.22 -3.36 -4.56
N VAL A 281 24.14 -4.17 -5.10
CA VAL A 281 25.41 -4.48 -4.43
C VAL A 281 26.25 -3.22 -4.22
N ASP A 282 26.35 -2.36 -5.23
CA ASP A 282 27.13 -1.12 -5.16
C ASP A 282 26.55 -0.18 -4.09
N LEU A 283 25.21 -0.04 -4.02
CA LEU A 283 24.58 0.80 -3.02
C LEU A 283 24.83 0.28 -1.59
N PHE A 284 24.50 -0.97 -1.33
CA PHE A 284 24.53 -1.48 0.04
C PHE A 284 25.94 -1.72 0.53
N ARG A 285 26.81 -2.31 -0.28
CA ARG A 285 28.18 -2.65 0.10
C ARG A 285 29.12 -1.45 0.10
N HIS A 286 29.04 -0.60 -0.91
CA HIS A 286 30.04 0.45 -1.13
C HIS A 286 29.58 1.84 -0.68
N HIS A 287 28.27 2.15 -0.69
CA HIS A 287 27.77 3.45 -0.27
C HIS A 287 27.38 3.44 1.22
N TYR A 288 26.59 2.44 1.65
CA TYR A 288 26.16 2.34 3.06
C TYR A 288 27.08 1.49 3.94
N ASN A 289 28.04 0.76 3.36
CA ASN A 289 28.92 -0.17 4.08
C ASN A 289 28.16 -1.22 4.91
N ILE A 290 27.01 -1.66 4.42
CA ILE A 290 26.20 -2.69 5.07
C ILE A 290 26.80 -4.06 4.74
N PRO A 291 27.04 -4.94 5.75
CA PRO A 291 27.42 -6.32 5.49
C PRO A 291 26.45 -7.01 4.56
N LEU A 292 26.91 -7.35 3.34
CA LEU A 292 26.06 -7.91 2.29
C LEU A 292 26.64 -9.22 1.74
N VAL A 293 25.85 -10.28 1.84
CA VAL A 293 26.08 -11.56 1.15
C VAL A 293 25.30 -11.51 -0.17
N HIS A 294 26.02 -11.49 -1.29
CA HIS A 294 25.44 -11.58 -2.63
C HIS A 294 25.53 -13.03 -3.12
N VAL A 295 24.39 -13.63 -3.42
CA VAL A 295 24.27 -15.02 -3.87
C VAL A 295 23.81 -15.03 -5.32
N ASP A 296 24.65 -15.47 -6.24
CA ASP A 296 24.23 -15.81 -7.61
C ASP A 296 23.60 -17.22 -7.61
N ALA A 297 22.27 -17.26 -7.58
CA ALA A 297 21.46 -18.47 -7.65
C ALA A 297 20.81 -18.66 -9.04
N SER A 298 21.21 -17.87 -10.04
CA SER A 298 20.59 -17.83 -11.36
C SER A 298 20.46 -19.20 -12.02
N LYS A 299 21.51 -20.03 -11.94
CA LYS A 299 21.50 -21.39 -12.50
C LYS A 299 20.47 -22.29 -11.82
N GLN A 300 20.35 -22.20 -10.50
CA GLN A 300 19.40 -23.00 -9.72
C GLN A 300 17.96 -22.62 -10.08
N PHE A 301 17.64 -21.32 -10.08
CA PHE A 301 16.29 -20.85 -10.38
C PHE A 301 15.88 -21.17 -11.81
N LEU A 302 16.75 -20.88 -12.78
CA LEU A 302 16.45 -21.16 -14.19
C LEU A 302 16.33 -22.65 -14.48
N GLY A 303 17.12 -23.51 -13.81
CA GLY A 303 17.02 -24.96 -13.94
C GLY A 303 15.69 -25.52 -13.42
N GLU A 304 15.21 -25.04 -12.28
CA GLU A 304 13.91 -25.44 -11.70
C GLU A 304 12.70 -24.88 -12.47
N LEU A 305 12.89 -23.83 -13.26
CA LEU A 305 11.87 -23.23 -14.09
C LEU A 305 11.88 -23.74 -15.54
N GLU A 306 12.78 -24.62 -15.90
CA GLU A 306 12.86 -25.19 -17.23
C GLU A 306 11.55 -25.93 -17.57
N GLY A 307 10.89 -25.51 -18.67
CA GLY A 307 9.63 -26.08 -19.13
C GLY A 307 8.39 -25.68 -18.30
N VAL A 308 8.54 -24.83 -17.27
CA VAL A 308 7.42 -24.35 -16.47
C VAL A 308 6.75 -23.19 -17.20
N THR A 309 5.47 -23.38 -17.57
CA THR A 309 4.68 -22.37 -18.30
C THR A 309 3.52 -21.78 -17.50
N ASP A 310 3.06 -22.45 -16.45
CA ASP A 310 1.97 -21.98 -15.60
C ASP A 310 2.45 -20.87 -14.64
N PRO A 311 1.78 -19.70 -14.62
CA PRO A 311 2.21 -18.55 -13.81
C PRO A 311 2.24 -18.83 -12.30
N GLU A 312 1.28 -19.60 -11.79
CA GLU A 312 1.22 -19.91 -10.37
C GLU A 312 2.31 -20.90 -9.95
N VAL A 313 2.63 -21.86 -10.82
CA VAL A 313 3.76 -22.77 -10.61
C VAL A 313 5.08 -22.00 -10.63
N LYS A 314 5.28 -21.06 -11.58
CA LYS A 314 6.44 -20.16 -11.59
C LYS A 314 6.59 -19.43 -10.26
N ARG A 315 5.52 -18.75 -9.79
CA ARG A 315 5.52 -17.98 -8.53
C ARG A 315 5.86 -18.83 -7.32
N LYS A 316 5.24 -20.01 -7.20
CA LYS A 316 5.47 -20.94 -6.09
C LYS A 316 6.89 -21.49 -6.09
N THR A 317 7.41 -21.87 -7.27
CA THR A 317 8.78 -22.38 -7.42
C THR A 317 9.79 -21.31 -7.03
N ILE A 318 9.65 -20.08 -7.53
CA ILE A 318 10.52 -18.95 -7.21
C ILE A 318 10.48 -18.66 -5.71
N GLY A 319 9.27 -18.57 -5.12
CA GLY A 319 9.13 -18.33 -3.68
C GLY A 319 9.78 -19.39 -2.82
N ARG A 320 9.60 -20.68 -3.15
CA ARG A 320 10.25 -21.80 -2.45
C ARG A 320 11.77 -21.71 -2.51
N LEU A 321 12.32 -21.47 -3.70
CA LEU A 321 13.76 -21.37 -3.90
C LEU A 321 14.39 -20.19 -3.15
N PHE A 322 13.70 -19.04 -3.10
CA PHE A 322 14.15 -17.92 -2.27
C PHE A 322 14.29 -18.31 -0.81
N ILE A 323 13.29 -19.01 -0.25
CA ILE A 323 13.32 -19.48 1.13
C ILE A 323 14.51 -20.43 1.35
N GLU A 324 14.70 -21.42 0.46
CA GLU A 324 15.76 -22.40 0.56
C GLU A 324 17.17 -21.75 0.53
N VAL A 325 17.40 -20.83 -0.43
CA VAL A 325 18.68 -20.11 -0.54
C VAL A 325 18.90 -19.23 0.69
N PHE A 326 17.87 -18.51 1.14
CA PHE A 326 17.97 -17.66 2.31
C PHE A 326 18.29 -18.45 3.59
N GLU A 327 17.62 -19.60 3.81
CA GLU A 327 17.90 -20.51 4.94
C GLU A 327 19.34 -21.03 4.92
N GLN A 328 19.85 -21.38 3.73
CA GLN A 328 21.23 -21.85 3.58
C GLN A 328 22.24 -20.76 3.97
N GLU A 329 22.03 -19.53 3.49
CA GLU A 329 22.94 -18.42 3.78
C GLU A 329 22.85 -17.99 5.26
N ALA A 330 21.66 -17.97 5.85
CA ALA A 330 21.48 -17.67 7.27
C ALA A 330 22.25 -18.67 8.17
N LYS A 331 22.27 -19.95 7.81
CA LYS A 331 23.07 -20.97 8.53
C LYS A 331 24.57 -20.73 8.39
N LYS A 332 25.06 -20.31 7.21
CA LYS A 332 26.49 -20.01 6.96
C LYS A 332 26.99 -18.80 7.75
N ILE A 333 26.12 -17.82 7.99
CA ILE A 333 26.44 -16.59 8.77
C ILE A 333 26.63 -16.91 10.27
N GLY A 334 26.40 -18.15 10.69
CA GLY A 334 26.57 -18.58 12.08
C GLY A 334 25.34 -18.35 12.96
N GLY A 335 24.18 -18.27 12.34
CA GLY A 335 22.89 -18.05 12.99
C GLY A 335 22.56 -16.57 13.17
N ALA A 336 21.28 -16.26 13.21
CA ALA A 336 20.75 -14.95 13.55
C ALA A 336 19.64 -15.12 14.60
N ASP A 337 19.53 -14.15 15.50
CA ASP A 337 18.48 -14.12 16.52
C ASP A 337 17.18 -13.53 15.97
N PHE A 338 17.32 -12.68 14.94
CA PHE A 338 16.22 -11.91 14.36
C PHE A 338 16.22 -11.95 12.83
N LEU A 339 15.01 -11.99 12.27
CA LEU A 339 14.75 -11.77 10.84
C LEU A 339 14.11 -10.39 10.65
N ALA A 340 14.75 -9.55 9.84
CA ALA A 340 14.19 -8.27 9.43
C ALA A 340 13.22 -8.44 8.25
N GLN A 341 12.04 -7.83 8.36
CA GLN A 341 11.03 -7.81 7.30
C GLN A 341 10.54 -6.39 7.02
N GLY A 342 10.33 -6.07 5.76
CA GLY A 342 9.77 -4.80 5.30
C GLY A 342 8.24 -4.80 5.25
N THR A 343 7.56 -5.41 6.24
CA THR A 343 6.10 -5.41 6.39
C THR A 343 5.59 -3.98 6.51
N LEU A 344 4.56 -3.63 5.78
CA LEU A 344 3.93 -2.31 5.80
C LEU A 344 2.60 -2.32 6.55
N TYR A 345 2.11 -1.12 6.92
CA TYR A 345 0.84 -0.98 7.61
C TYR A 345 -0.36 -1.58 6.85
N PRO A 346 -0.51 -1.41 5.53
CA PRO A 346 -1.54 -2.10 4.76
C PRO A 346 -1.49 -3.63 4.88
N ASP A 347 -0.30 -4.23 4.89
CA ASP A 347 -0.14 -5.69 5.03
C ASP A 347 -0.66 -6.18 6.40
N VAL A 348 -0.46 -5.36 7.44
CA VAL A 348 -0.95 -5.65 8.80
C VAL A 348 -2.47 -5.60 8.85
N ILE A 349 -3.08 -4.58 8.26
CA ILE A 349 -4.54 -4.40 8.25
C ILE A 349 -5.21 -5.54 7.46
N GLU A 350 -4.68 -5.88 6.28
CA GLU A 350 -5.20 -6.95 5.44
C GLU A 350 -5.08 -8.35 6.10
N SER A 351 -4.12 -8.54 7.00
CA SER A 351 -3.94 -9.78 7.75
C SER A 351 -4.97 -9.99 8.88
N VAL A 352 -5.65 -8.93 9.30
CA VAL A 352 -6.71 -8.96 10.31
C VAL A 352 -8.05 -9.01 9.61
N SER A 353 -8.65 -10.20 9.48
CA SER A 353 -9.96 -10.32 8.83
C SER A 353 -11.04 -9.58 9.62
N PHE A 354 -11.92 -8.89 8.91
CA PHE A 354 -13.08 -8.17 9.45
C PHE A 354 -14.02 -9.08 10.27
N THR A 355 -14.13 -10.36 9.92
CA THR A 355 -15.01 -11.36 10.56
C THR A 355 -14.35 -12.16 11.66
N GLY A 356 -13.05 -11.93 11.97
CA GLY A 356 -12.32 -12.68 13.01
C GLY A 356 -11.99 -14.13 12.64
N GLY A 357 -12.32 -14.58 11.41
CA GLY A 357 -11.90 -15.88 10.87
C GLY A 357 -10.49 -15.81 10.28
N PRO A 358 -9.83 -16.95 10.01
CA PRO A 358 -8.59 -16.93 9.26
C PRO A 358 -8.90 -16.33 7.88
N SER A 359 -8.34 -15.16 7.59
CA SER A 359 -8.47 -14.57 6.26
C SER A 359 -7.92 -15.57 5.26
N VAL A 360 -8.70 -15.84 4.20
CA VAL A 360 -8.16 -16.54 3.04
C VAL A 360 -7.03 -15.67 2.54
N THR A 361 -5.81 -16.14 2.72
CA THR A 361 -4.58 -15.41 2.46
C THR A 361 -4.49 -15.12 0.97
N ILE A 362 -5.02 -13.96 0.53
CA ILE A 362 -4.97 -13.53 -0.87
C ILE A 362 -3.55 -13.06 -1.25
N LYS A 363 -2.69 -12.78 -0.25
CA LYS A 363 -1.30 -12.36 -0.47
C LYS A 363 -0.31 -13.20 0.33
N SER A 364 -0.07 -14.43 -0.11
CA SER A 364 1.05 -15.28 0.38
C SER A 364 2.44 -14.79 -0.09
N HIS A 365 2.51 -13.65 -0.80
CA HIS A 365 3.70 -13.27 -1.56
C HIS A 365 4.64 -12.29 -0.84
N HIS A 366 4.21 -11.63 0.24
CA HIS A 366 5.04 -10.70 1.00
C HIS A 366 5.55 -11.27 2.33
N ASN A 367 4.98 -12.36 2.81
CA ASN A 367 5.49 -13.08 3.96
C ASN A 367 6.33 -14.27 3.48
N VAL A 368 7.56 -14.32 3.91
CA VAL A 368 8.41 -15.52 3.79
C VAL A 368 7.81 -16.55 4.76
N GLY A 369 6.60 -17.02 4.43
CA GLY A 369 5.67 -17.71 5.31
C GLY A 369 6.32 -18.83 6.09
N GLY A 370 6.34 -18.70 7.41
CA GLY A 370 6.86 -19.68 8.33
C GLY A 370 8.39 -19.71 8.50
N LEU A 371 9.17 -18.88 7.80
CA LEU A 371 10.62 -18.80 7.99
C LEU A 371 11.02 -18.50 9.44
N PRO A 372 10.42 -17.52 10.14
CA PRO A 372 10.77 -17.25 11.53
C PRO A 372 10.57 -18.45 12.44
N GLU A 373 9.47 -19.19 12.25
CA GLU A 373 9.16 -20.38 13.04
C GLU A 373 10.13 -21.53 12.72
N ARG A 374 10.38 -21.77 11.43
CA ARG A 374 11.32 -22.82 10.97
C ARG A 374 12.77 -22.57 11.41
N MET A 375 13.18 -21.31 11.50
CA MET A 375 14.54 -20.90 11.87
C MET A 375 14.65 -20.45 13.33
N ASN A 376 13.57 -20.47 14.11
CA ASN A 376 13.51 -20.03 15.49
C ASN A 376 14.03 -18.60 15.72
N MET A 377 13.71 -17.69 14.78
CA MET A 377 14.07 -16.26 14.83
C MET A 377 12.89 -15.40 15.25
N LYS A 378 13.19 -14.29 15.93
CA LYS A 378 12.21 -13.22 16.20
C LYS A 378 12.17 -12.25 15.03
N LEU A 379 11.02 -11.58 14.82
CA LEU A 379 10.86 -10.58 13.77
C LEU A 379 11.30 -9.19 14.23
N VAL A 380 11.93 -8.45 13.32
CA VAL A 380 12.14 -7.01 13.39
C VAL A 380 11.46 -6.39 12.17
N GLU A 381 10.36 -5.65 12.40
CA GLU A 381 9.49 -5.09 11.36
C GLU A 381 9.43 -3.55 11.48
N PRO A 382 10.47 -2.83 11.09
CA PRO A 382 10.60 -1.40 11.39
C PRO A 382 9.63 -0.52 10.60
N LEU A 383 8.99 -1.05 9.54
CA LEU A 383 8.09 -0.29 8.68
C LEU A 383 6.62 -0.61 8.92
N ARG A 384 6.33 -1.43 9.92
CA ARG A 384 4.99 -1.99 10.19
C ARG A 384 3.90 -0.93 10.40
N GLU A 385 4.27 0.26 10.83
CA GLU A 385 3.36 1.37 11.09
C GLU A 385 3.25 2.36 9.91
N LEU A 386 3.97 2.14 8.80
CA LEU A 386 4.06 3.07 7.68
C LEU A 386 3.26 2.65 6.45
N PHE A 387 2.65 3.62 5.79
CA PHE A 387 2.18 3.48 4.42
C PHE A 387 3.34 3.56 3.42
N LYS A 388 3.12 3.08 2.20
CA LYS A 388 4.14 3.04 1.15
C LYS A 388 4.75 4.41 0.80
N ASP A 389 3.94 5.46 0.80
CA ASP A 389 4.40 6.83 0.56
C ASP A 389 5.23 7.38 1.73
N GLU A 390 4.91 6.99 2.99
CA GLU A 390 5.71 7.31 4.17
C GLU A 390 7.06 6.57 4.13
N VAL A 391 7.08 5.30 3.71
CA VAL A 391 8.34 4.56 3.51
C VAL A 391 9.24 5.24 2.49
N ARG A 392 8.69 5.74 1.38
CA ARG A 392 9.45 6.52 0.39
C ARG A 392 10.00 7.82 0.99
N LYS A 393 9.19 8.54 1.78
CA LYS A 393 9.65 9.76 2.49
C LYS A 393 10.76 9.42 3.49
N LEU A 394 10.61 8.34 4.26
CA LEU A 394 11.65 7.84 5.17
C LEU A 394 12.93 7.46 4.43
N GLY A 395 12.80 6.80 3.27
CA GLY A 395 13.95 6.47 2.41
C GLY A 395 14.74 7.71 1.99
N ARG A 396 14.07 8.79 1.62
CA ARG A 396 14.73 10.08 1.33
C ARG A 396 15.40 10.68 2.56
N GLU A 397 14.75 10.63 3.72
CA GLU A 397 15.32 11.08 5.00
C GLU A 397 16.57 10.28 5.39
N LEU A 398 16.64 9.01 5.04
CA LEU A 398 17.79 8.12 5.21
C LEU A 398 18.86 8.29 4.13
N GLY A 399 18.66 9.18 3.15
CA GLY A 399 19.60 9.47 2.07
C GLY A 399 19.62 8.42 0.95
N LEU A 400 18.59 7.57 0.83
CA LEU A 400 18.50 6.64 -0.30
C LEU A 400 18.35 7.39 -1.63
N PRO A 401 19.11 7.03 -2.66
CA PRO A 401 19.02 7.65 -3.98
C PRO A 401 17.61 7.50 -4.59
N GLU A 402 17.17 8.50 -5.35
CA GLU A 402 15.83 8.52 -5.95
C GLU A 402 15.57 7.32 -6.88
N ILE A 403 16.61 6.77 -7.49
CA ILE A 403 16.50 5.55 -8.30
C ILE A 403 15.98 4.33 -7.50
N PHE A 404 16.12 4.32 -6.17
CA PHE A 404 15.55 3.30 -5.28
C PHE A 404 14.21 3.73 -4.71
N VAL A 405 14.10 4.96 -4.25
CA VAL A 405 12.90 5.47 -3.56
C VAL A 405 11.75 5.73 -4.51
N GLY A 406 12.03 6.33 -5.68
CA GLY A 406 11.06 6.64 -6.74
C GLY A 406 10.80 5.49 -7.71
N ARG A 407 11.36 4.32 -7.46
CA ARG A 407 11.29 3.18 -8.38
C ARG A 407 9.84 2.71 -8.59
N HIS A 408 9.49 2.43 -9.86
CA HIS A 408 8.26 1.72 -10.18
C HIS A 408 8.21 0.35 -9.48
N PRO A 409 7.02 -0.15 -9.10
CA PRO A 409 6.89 -1.48 -8.54
C PRO A 409 7.54 -2.54 -9.44
N PHE A 410 8.26 -3.48 -8.82
CA PHE A 410 8.83 -4.63 -9.50
C PHE A 410 8.49 -5.88 -8.69
N PRO A 411 7.87 -6.89 -9.30
CA PRO A 411 7.37 -8.05 -8.57
C PRO A 411 8.50 -8.96 -8.11
N GLY A 412 8.27 -9.70 -7.02
CA GLY A 412 9.24 -10.67 -6.47
C GLY A 412 9.72 -11.71 -7.49
N PRO A 413 8.85 -12.30 -8.33
CA PRO A 413 9.27 -13.20 -9.39
C PRO A 413 10.07 -12.55 -10.53
N GLY A 414 10.22 -11.23 -10.52
CA GLY A 414 11.01 -10.50 -11.50
C GLY A 414 10.45 -10.61 -12.91
N LEU A 415 11.35 -10.72 -13.88
CA LEU A 415 11.00 -10.84 -15.31
C LEU A 415 10.34 -12.18 -15.66
N ALA A 416 10.29 -13.16 -14.74
CA ALA A 416 9.63 -14.44 -14.98
C ALA A 416 8.16 -14.30 -15.38
N ILE A 417 7.43 -13.37 -14.71
CA ILE A 417 6.01 -13.10 -14.98
C ILE A 417 5.77 -12.07 -16.09
N ARG A 418 6.84 -11.64 -16.74
CA ARG A 418 6.84 -10.78 -17.95
C ARG A 418 7.37 -11.53 -19.17
N CYS A 419 7.56 -12.85 -19.03
CA CYS A 419 7.91 -13.76 -20.09
C CYS A 419 6.89 -14.92 -20.13
N PRO A 420 5.68 -14.69 -20.66
CA PRO A 420 4.64 -15.71 -20.75
C PRO A 420 5.12 -16.97 -21.47
N GLY A 421 4.71 -18.12 -20.93
CA GLY A 421 5.19 -19.41 -21.38
C GLY A 421 6.49 -19.85 -20.70
N ASP A 422 7.32 -20.65 -21.37
CA ASP A 422 8.60 -21.15 -20.84
C ASP A 422 9.67 -20.05 -20.74
N ILE A 423 10.49 -20.13 -19.72
CA ILE A 423 11.56 -19.17 -19.46
C ILE A 423 12.90 -19.74 -19.89
N THR A 424 13.64 -18.98 -20.70
CA THR A 424 15.03 -19.30 -21.05
C THR A 424 15.92 -18.08 -20.83
N LYS A 425 17.22 -18.33 -20.65
CA LYS A 425 18.20 -17.25 -20.50
C LYS A 425 18.14 -16.27 -21.68
N ASP A 426 18.06 -16.77 -22.91
CA ASP A 426 18.04 -15.94 -24.12
C ASP A 426 16.79 -15.05 -24.18
N LYS A 427 15.61 -15.59 -23.82
CA LYS A 427 14.37 -14.80 -23.74
C LYS A 427 14.47 -13.71 -22.67
N LEU A 428 15.00 -14.02 -21.50
CA LEU A 428 15.22 -13.05 -20.44
C LEU A 428 16.20 -11.95 -20.84
N ASP A 429 17.25 -12.29 -21.58
CA ASP A 429 18.26 -11.32 -22.05
C ASP A 429 17.65 -10.37 -23.09
N ILE A 430 16.76 -10.86 -23.97
CA ILE A 430 16.00 -10.04 -24.91
C ILE A 430 15.05 -9.11 -24.13
N LEU A 431 14.24 -9.67 -23.23
CA LEU A 431 13.27 -8.91 -22.43
C LEU A 431 13.95 -7.84 -21.59
N ARG A 432 15.05 -8.18 -20.93
CA ARG A 432 15.84 -7.27 -20.07
C ARG A 432 16.33 -6.04 -20.84
N LYS A 433 16.81 -6.25 -22.07
CA LYS A 433 17.26 -5.15 -22.95
C LYS A 433 16.10 -4.31 -23.44
N ALA A 434 14.99 -4.93 -23.85
CA ALA A 434 13.80 -4.21 -24.29
C ALA A 434 13.18 -3.37 -23.16
N ASP A 435 13.09 -3.92 -21.95
CA ASP A 435 12.63 -3.21 -20.75
C ASP A 435 13.54 -2.01 -20.43
N ALA A 436 14.85 -2.18 -20.53
CA ALA A 436 15.82 -1.11 -20.29
C ALA A 436 15.67 0.04 -21.28
N VAL A 437 15.52 -0.24 -22.59
CA VAL A 437 15.28 0.76 -23.63
C VAL A 437 13.97 1.51 -23.37
N TYR A 438 12.90 0.79 -23.00
CA TYR A 438 11.60 1.40 -22.73
C TYR A 438 11.65 2.33 -21.52
N ILE A 439 12.20 1.88 -20.40
CA ILE A 439 12.33 2.70 -19.18
C ILE A 439 13.24 3.92 -19.42
N ASP A 440 14.33 3.76 -20.18
CA ASP A 440 15.19 4.88 -20.56
C ASP A 440 14.43 5.92 -21.41
N GLN A 441 13.61 5.48 -22.37
CA GLN A 441 12.79 6.37 -23.19
C GLN A 441 11.75 7.13 -22.35
N ILE A 442 11.08 6.48 -21.42
CA ILE A 442 10.15 7.12 -20.47
C ILE A 442 10.86 8.20 -19.65
N ARG A 443 12.06 7.91 -19.13
CA ARG A 443 12.85 8.87 -18.35
C ARG A 443 13.31 10.05 -19.19
N LYS A 444 13.80 9.83 -20.41
CA LYS A 444 14.23 10.90 -21.33
C LYS A 444 13.13 11.89 -21.67
N HIS A 445 11.88 11.43 -21.70
CA HIS A 445 10.72 12.29 -21.95
C HIS A 445 10.11 12.88 -20.67
N GLY A 446 10.71 12.66 -19.49
CA GLY A 446 10.22 13.19 -18.22
C GLY A 446 8.89 12.59 -17.74
N LEU A 447 8.51 11.41 -18.27
CA LEU A 447 7.21 10.78 -18.00
C LEU A 447 7.25 9.76 -16.83
N TYR A 448 8.43 9.54 -16.25
CA TYR A 448 8.61 8.44 -15.29
C TYR A 448 7.77 8.60 -14.03
N ASP A 449 7.66 9.82 -13.52
CA ASP A 449 6.94 10.12 -12.28
C ASP A 449 5.42 10.20 -12.47
N ASP A 450 4.95 10.43 -13.70
CA ASP A 450 3.52 10.42 -14.05
C ASP A 450 2.95 9.02 -14.22
N ILE A 451 3.83 8.03 -14.39
CA ILE A 451 3.48 6.63 -14.60
C ILE A 451 3.67 5.84 -13.30
N TRP A 452 2.61 5.17 -12.85
CA TRP A 452 2.69 4.36 -11.63
C TRP A 452 3.57 3.12 -11.81
N GLN A 453 3.44 2.43 -12.97
CA GLN A 453 4.27 1.28 -13.34
C GLN A 453 4.36 1.16 -14.86
N ALA A 454 5.58 0.93 -15.36
CA ALA A 454 5.85 0.61 -16.78
C ALA A 454 6.85 -0.54 -16.90
N PHE A 455 6.63 -1.38 -17.91
CA PHE A 455 7.49 -2.53 -18.20
C PHE A 455 7.27 -3.07 -19.61
N ALA A 456 8.24 -3.84 -20.10
CA ALA A 456 8.13 -4.65 -21.30
C ALA A 456 7.73 -6.09 -20.95
N VAL A 457 7.07 -6.76 -21.90
CA VAL A 457 6.68 -8.18 -21.86
C VAL A 457 7.18 -8.84 -23.12
N LEU A 458 7.84 -9.99 -23.02
CA LEU A 458 8.24 -10.78 -24.18
C LEU A 458 7.15 -11.79 -24.52
N LEU A 459 6.40 -11.52 -25.58
CA LEU A 459 5.30 -12.40 -25.99
C LEU A 459 5.84 -13.70 -26.61
N PRO A 460 5.20 -14.86 -26.34
CA PRO A 460 5.63 -16.16 -26.88
C PRO A 460 5.23 -16.35 -28.35
N VAL A 461 5.29 -15.27 -29.12
CA VAL A 461 4.88 -15.21 -30.52
C VAL A 461 6.04 -14.68 -31.34
N LYS A 462 6.38 -15.38 -32.42
CA LYS A 462 7.30 -14.91 -33.44
C LYS A 462 6.54 -14.43 -34.65
N THR A 463 6.96 -13.28 -35.18
CA THR A 463 6.35 -12.69 -36.38
C THR A 463 7.36 -12.55 -37.52
N VAL A 464 6.83 -12.46 -38.72
CA VAL A 464 7.63 -12.19 -39.90
C VAL A 464 8.04 -10.72 -39.88
N GLY A 465 9.31 -10.46 -40.06
CA GLY A 465 9.88 -9.13 -40.27
C GLY A 465 10.70 -9.11 -41.54
N VAL A 466 11.01 -7.91 -42.02
CA VAL A 466 11.97 -7.68 -43.11
C VAL A 466 13.01 -6.71 -42.55
N MET A 467 14.23 -7.20 -42.38
CA MET A 467 15.36 -6.41 -41.92
C MET A 467 16.48 -6.48 -42.96
N GLY A 468 16.77 -5.34 -43.60
CA GLY A 468 17.56 -5.32 -44.83
C GLY A 468 16.83 -6.11 -45.93
N ASP A 469 17.56 -6.93 -46.66
CA ASP A 469 17.00 -7.73 -47.76
C ASP A 469 16.53 -9.13 -47.34
N GLY A 470 16.52 -9.42 -46.01
CA GLY A 470 16.19 -10.72 -45.45
C GLY A 470 14.90 -10.77 -44.65
N ARG A 471 14.19 -11.92 -44.73
CA ARG A 471 13.07 -12.21 -43.79
C ARG A 471 13.62 -12.62 -42.44
N THR A 472 13.03 -12.08 -41.37
CA THR A 472 13.32 -12.47 -39.99
C THR A 472 12.08 -13.08 -39.34
N TYR A 473 12.31 -13.93 -38.31
CA TYR A 473 11.27 -14.57 -37.50
C TYR A 473 11.62 -14.34 -36.03
N ASP A 474 11.27 -13.16 -35.53
CA ASP A 474 11.68 -12.68 -34.23
C ASP A 474 10.47 -12.47 -33.30
N PHE A 475 10.74 -12.27 -32.03
CA PHE A 475 9.69 -12.08 -31.01
C PHE A 475 8.97 -10.74 -31.12
N VAL A 476 7.79 -10.72 -30.52
CA VAL A 476 6.99 -9.53 -30.28
C VAL A 476 7.21 -9.07 -28.85
N VAL A 477 7.45 -7.78 -28.66
CA VAL A 477 7.50 -7.15 -27.34
C VAL A 477 6.21 -6.36 -27.12
N GLY A 478 5.51 -6.66 -26.02
CA GLY A 478 4.43 -5.86 -25.49
C GLY A 478 4.95 -4.79 -24.55
N LEU A 479 4.47 -3.55 -24.68
CA LEU A 479 4.73 -2.49 -23.73
C LEU A 479 3.50 -2.27 -22.85
N ARG A 480 3.70 -2.15 -21.57
CA ARG A 480 2.66 -1.85 -20.58
C ARG A 480 3.07 -0.61 -19.79
N ALA A 481 2.15 0.33 -19.64
CA ALA A 481 2.27 1.43 -18.67
C ALA A 481 0.89 1.74 -18.11
N VAL A 482 0.81 1.99 -16.80
CA VAL A 482 -0.44 2.27 -16.13
C VAL A 482 -0.31 3.45 -15.17
N THR A 483 -1.42 4.17 -15.01
CA THR A 483 -1.64 5.12 -13.93
C THR A 483 -2.51 4.46 -12.87
N SER A 484 -2.18 4.67 -11.60
CA SER A 484 -2.94 4.17 -10.47
C SER A 484 -2.65 5.01 -9.23
N THR A 485 -3.55 5.00 -8.28
CA THR A 485 -3.31 5.62 -6.96
C THR A 485 -2.90 4.57 -5.92
N ASP A 486 -3.45 3.38 -6.01
CA ASP A 486 -3.35 2.34 -4.97
C ASP A 486 -3.02 0.94 -5.50
N GLY A 487 -2.96 0.78 -6.84
CA GLY A 487 -2.76 -0.50 -7.51
C GLY A 487 -3.99 -1.41 -7.53
N MET A 488 -5.10 -1.02 -6.90
CA MET A 488 -6.37 -1.78 -6.92
C MET A 488 -7.10 -1.58 -8.25
N THR A 489 -7.16 -0.34 -8.70
CA THR A 489 -7.65 0.06 -10.02
C THR A 489 -6.52 0.74 -10.80
N ALA A 490 -6.51 0.57 -12.12
CA ALA A 490 -5.52 1.21 -12.96
C ALA A 490 -6.05 1.43 -14.37
N ASP A 491 -5.65 2.55 -14.97
CA ASP A 491 -5.87 2.81 -16.38
C ASP A 491 -4.55 2.74 -17.13
N PHE A 492 -4.59 2.36 -18.41
CA PHE A 492 -3.39 2.46 -19.23
C PHE A 492 -2.97 3.91 -19.42
N TYR A 493 -1.66 4.15 -19.41
CA TYR A 493 -1.12 5.49 -19.64
C TYR A 493 -1.27 5.87 -21.13
N GLN A 494 -1.80 7.06 -21.40
CA GLN A 494 -2.04 7.54 -22.77
C GLN A 494 -0.79 8.21 -23.33
N PHE A 495 0.11 7.41 -23.95
CA PHE A 495 1.26 7.96 -24.66
C PHE A 495 0.85 8.62 -25.97
N ASP A 496 1.62 9.65 -26.35
CA ASP A 496 1.63 10.15 -27.73
C ASP A 496 2.11 9.05 -28.69
N MET A 497 1.46 8.93 -29.85
CA MET A 497 1.84 7.95 -30.87
C MET A 497 3.27 8.14 -31.40
N LYS A 498 3.80 9.37 -31.37
CA LYS A 498 5.19 9.65 -31.71
C LYS A 498 6.14 9.00 -30.72
N PHE A 499 5.86 9.12 -29.41
CA PHE A 499 6.63 8.46 -28.36
C PHE A 499 6.66 6.93 -28.56
N LEU A 500 5.50 6.33 -28.83
CA LEU A 500 5.39 4.88 -29.06
C LEU A 500 6.17 4.45 -30.31
N GLY A 501 6.09 5.22 -31.38
CA GLY A 501 6.83 4.98 -32.63
C GLY A 501 8.35 5.06 -32.44
N GLU A 502 8.83 6.08 -31.74
CA GLU A 502 10.27 6.25 -31.42
C GLU A 502 10.75 5.11 -30.51
N THR A 503 9.96 4.74 -29.48
CA THR A 503 10.27 3.64 -28.58
C THR A 503 10.35 2.30 -29.32
N ALA A 504 9.38 2.02 -30.18
CA ALA A 504 9.36 0.81 -31.00
C ALA A 504 10.58 0.73 -31.93
N THR A 505 10.93 1.85 -32.58
CA THR A 505 12.10 1.94 -33.44
C THR A 505 13.39 1.67 -32.66
N ARG A 506 13.52 2.25 -31.47
CA ARG A 506 14.70 2.01 -30.61
C ARG A 506 14.81 0.55 -30.21
N ILE A 507 13.71 -0.05 -29.72
CA ILE A 507 13.72 -1.47 -29.29
C ILE A 507 14.12 -2.38 -30.45
N ILE A 508 13.53 -2.21 -31.65
CA ILE A 508 13.83 -3.05 -32.81
C ILE A 508 15.30 -2.90 -33.25
N ASN A 509 15.86 -1.70 -33.19
CA ASN A 509 17.23 -1.44 -33.61
C ASN A 509 18.29 -1.84 -32.56
N GLU A 510 17.98 -1.66 -31.28
CA GLU A 510 18.93 -1.89 -30.18
C GLU A 510 18.85 -3.33 -29.61
N VAL A 511 17.72 -4.03 -29.79
CA VAL A 511 17.48 -5.36 -29.20
C VAL A 511 17.35 -6.43 -30.28
N LYS A 512 18.42 -7.17 -30.50
CA LYS A 512 18.40 -8.30 -31.44
C LYS A 512 17.40 -9.37 -31.01
N GLY A 513 16.59 -9.87 -31.95
CA GLY A 513 15.58 -10.91 -31.71
C GLY A 513 14.16 -10.35 -31.50
N VAL A 514 13.97 -9.04 -31.74
CA VAL A 514 12.66 -8.36 -31.73
C VAL A 514 12.43 -7.67 -33.07
N ASN A 515 11.29 -7.93 -33.70
CA ASN A 515 10.90 -7.27 -34.96
C ASN A 515 9.53 -6.60 -34.88
N ARG A 516 8.84 -6.65 -33.75
CA ARG A 516 7.53 -6.04 -33.56
C ARG A 516 7.33 -5.59 -32.10
N VAL A 517 6.71 -4.41 -31.96
CA VAL A 517 6.32 -3.84 -30.67
C VAL A 517 4.84 -3.53 -30.70
N VAL A 518 4.12 -3.86 -29.62
CA VAL A 518 2.70 -3.56 -29.37
C VAL A 518 2.53 -2.86 -28.04
N TYR A 519 1.44 -2.09 -27.87
CA TYR A 519 1.11 -1.41 -26.62
C TYR A 519 -0.20 -1.95 -26.05
N ASP A 520 -0.21 -2.30 -24.77
CA ASP A 520 -1.38 -2.81 -24.05
C ASP A 520 -2.23 -1.66 -23.52
N VAL A 521 -3.45 -1.53 -24.04
CA VAL A 521 -4.45 -0.48 -23.72
C VAL A 521 -5.55 -0.97 -22.76
N THR A 522 -5.26 -1.98 -21.96
CA THR A 522 -6.24 -2.59 -21.05
C THR A 522 -6.21 -1.95 -19.67
N SER A 523 -7.38 -1.57 -19.15
CA SER A 523 -7.55 -1.07 -17.77
C SER A 523 -7.67 -2.24 -16.77
N LYS A 524 -7.47 -1.96 -15.49
CA LYS A 524 -7.75 -2.89 -14.38
C LYS A 524 -8.92 -2.38 -13.54
N PRO A 525 -10.05 -3.09 -13.41
CA PRO A 525 -10.41 -4.27 -14.17
C PRO A 525 -10.70 -3.97 -15.65
N PRO A 526 -10.85 -4.95 -16.59
CA PRO A 526 -10.86 -6.41 -16.35
C PRO A 526 -9.47 -7.06 -16.32
N GLY A 527 -8.44 -6.41 -16.88
CA GLY A 527 -7.08 -6.95 -16.82
C GLY A 527 -6.45 -6.78 -15.46
N THR A 528 -5.28 -7.42 -15.27
CA THR A 528 -4.35 -7.13 -14.16
C THR A 528 -3.29 -6.12 -14.62
N ILE A 529 -2.48 -5.60 -13.69
CA ILE A 529 -1.35 -4.73 -14.06
C ILE A 529 -0.25 -5.57 -14.68
N GLU A 530 0.21 -6.62 -13.99
CA GLU A 530 1.13 -7.61 -14.54
C GLU A 530 0.40 -8.57 -15.49
N TRP A 531 1.12 -9.21 -16.40
CA TRP A 531 0.56 -10.13 -17.40
C TRP A 531 0.39 -11.57 -16.89
N GLU A 532 1.26 -12.01 -15.95
CA GLU A 532 1.17 -13.32 -15.27
C GLU A 532 1.15 -13.17 -13.74
#